data_9592076f5312ca9017391397661b4ff5
#
_entry.id   9592076f5312ca9017391397661b4ff5
#
_cell.length_a   1.000
_cell.length_b   1.000
_cell.length_c   1.000
_cell.angle_alpha   90.00
_cell.angle_beta   90.00
_cell.angle_gamma   90.00
#
_symmetry.space_group_name_H-M   'P 1'
#
loop_
_entity.id
_entity.type
_entity.pdbx_description
1 polymer ?
#
loop_
_entity_poly.entity_id
_entity_poly.type
_entity_poly.pdbx_seq_one_letter_code
_entity_poly.pdbx_strand_id
1 'polypeptide(L)'
;MNFNFANIFYVVIFILALELWCTINYFELNVHVGQPFKVPFECTTVVVDGFTDPNGVARFCLGCLSNVHRDEVVERARPHIGKGIELRHDEGGDVWLKVNSEHSVFLESPYLDSQCGDRPAVHKIYSSAELKVFDLKYSYRKMLDQAQHVQLARNMMKANIHGVSPEMAAAQNVGVDDYQKHCVLRMSFVKGFGPDYNRKRIEDTPCWIEVKLHWPLKILDQLLQPLDDAPSIQPQHHDQPQQPQQPETKQETKSEEKQDQVPTSSS
;
A
#
# COMPACT_ATOMS: atom_id res chain seq x y z
N MET A 1 10.82 16.32 14.96
CA MET A 1 10.79 14.86 15.12
C MET A 1 12.00 14.28 14.41
N ASN A 2 12.93 13.71 15.15
CA ASN A 2 14.14 13.13 14.60
C ASN A 2 13.76 11.87 13.82
N PHE A 3 13.95 11.90 12.51
CA PHE A 3 13.95 10.70 11.68
C PHE A 3 15.08 9.80 12.19
N ASN A 4 14.70 8.71 12.84
CA ASN A 4 15.64 7.78 13.42
C ASN A 4 16.35 7.04 12.25
N PHE A 5 17.68 7.12 12.18
CA PHE A 5 18.51 6.46 11.16
C PHE A 5 18.22 4.95 11.03
N ALA A 6 17.76 4.31 12.11
CA ALA A 6 17.32 2.93 12.10
C ALA A 6 16.14 2.69 11.15
N ASN A 7 15.16 3.60 11.09
CA ASN A 7 14.01 3.49 10.17
C ASN A 7 14.43 3.65 8.71
N ILE A 8 15.43 4.50 8.42
CA ILE A 8 15.96 4.66 7.06
C ILE A 8 16.66 3.38 6.60
N PHE A 9 17.43 2.73 7.49
CA PHE A 9 18.15 1.50 7.17
C PHE A 9 17.19 0.33 6.91
N TYR A 10 16.11 0.20 7.70
CA TYR A 10 15.05 -0.77 7.45
C TYR A 10 14.32 -0.51 6.12
N VAL A 11 14.02 0.74 5.81
CA VAL A 11 13.39 1.13 4.54
C VAL A 11 14.30 0.79 3.37
N VAL A 12 15.61 1.04 3.45
CA VAL A 12 16.59 0.74 2.39
C VAL A 12 16.74 -0.77 2.19
N ILE A 13 16.87 -1.58 3.25
CA ILE A 13 16.95 -3.05 3.13
C ILE A 13 15.65 -3.61 2.55
N PHE A 14 14.52 -3.03 2.91
CA PHE A 14 13.20 -3.46 2.45
C PHE A 14 12.94 -3.13 0.97
N ILE A 15 13.50 -2.02 0.51
CA ILE A 15 13.50 -1.60 -0.90
C ILE A 15 14.25 -2.61 -1.76
N LEU A 16 15.40 -3.10 -1.28
CA LEU A 16 16.21 -4.11 -1.97
C LEU A 16 15.51 -5.47 -2.13
N ALA A 17 14.42 -5.72 -1.40
CA ALA A 17 13.59 -6.92 -1.52
C ALA A 17 12.38 -6.76 -2.46
N LEU A 18 12.24 -5.60 -3.14
CA LEU A 18 11.17 -5.37 -4.09
C LEU A 18 11.57 -5.88 -5.47
N GLU A 19 10.88 -6.91 -5.95
CA GLU A 19 11.04 -7.37 -7.34
C GLU A 19 10.45 -6.38 -8.34
N LEU A 20 9.39 -5.67 -7.96
CA LEU A 20 8.63 -4.76 -8.84
C LEU A 20 8.44 -3.40 -8.17
N TRP A 21 8.58 -2.30 -8.90
CA TRP A 21 8.22 -0.97 -8.39
C TRP A 21 6.80 -0.56 -8.74
N CYS A 22 6.28 -1.00 -9.91
CA CYS A 22 4.88 -0.78 -10.24
C CYS A 22 4.28 -1.92 -11.06
N THR A 23 2.95 -1.94 -11.07
CA THR A 23 2.15 -2.74 -11.99
C THR A 23 1.20 -1.80 -12.73
N ILE A 24 1.13 -1.96 -14.06
CA ILE A 24 0.28 -1.14 -14.94
C ILE A 24 -0.82 -2.01 -15.51
N ASN A 25 -2.07 -1.62 -15.26
CA ASN A 25 -3.26 -2.22 -15.83
C ASN A 25 -3.84 -1.30 -16.91
N TYR A 26 -4.21 -1.86 -18.05
CA TYR A 26 -4.85 -1.12 -19.14
C TYR A 26 -6.34 -1.42 -19.22
N PHE A 27 -7.11 -0.39 -19.48
CA PHE A 27 -8.56 -0.47 -19.57
C PHE A 27 -9.07 0.23 -20.82
N GLU A 28 -10.10 -0.35 -21.39
CA GLU A 28 -10.90 0.22 -22.45
C GLU A 28 -12.33 0.44 -21.90
N LEU A 29 -12.72 1.69 -21.66
CA LEU A 29 -13.91 2.00 -20.86
C LEU A 29 -13.82 1.31 -19.48
N ASN A 30 -14.83 0.57 -19.08
CA ASN A 30 -14.87 -0.20 -17.83
C ASN A 30 -14.31 -1.64 -17.94
N VAL A 31 -13.64 -1.98 -19.05
CA VAL A 31 -13.13 -3.33 -19.31
C VAL A 31 -11.62 -3.37 -19.15
N HIS A 32 -11.12 -4.23 -18.26
CA HIS A 32 -9.69 -4.52 -18.15
C HIS A 32 -9.22 -5.33 -19.37
N VAL A 33 -8.17 -4.89 -20.04
CA VAL A 33 -7.66 -5.50 -21.28
C VAL A 33 -6.21 -5.95 -21.11
N GLY A 34 -5.96 -7.21 -21.42
CA GLY A 34 -4.65 -7.83 -21.32
C GLY A 34 -4.28 -8.26 -19.89
N GLN A 35 -3.03 -8.63 -19.71
CA GLN A 35 -2.47 -8.98 -18.40
C GLN A 35 -1.83 -7.76 -17.74
N PRO A 36 -1.79 -7.68 -16.40
CA PRO A 36 -1.06 -6.65 -15.69
C PRO A 36 0.41 -6.60 -16.15
N PHE A 37 0.88 -5.44 -16.57
CA PHE A 37 2.26 -5.24 -16.95
C PHE A 37 3.09 -4.92 -15.70
N LYS A 38 4.00 -5.84 -15.38
CA LYS A 38 4.84 -5.79 -14.18
C LYS A 38 6.18 -5.16 -14.51
N VAL A 39 6.57 -4.09 -13.81
CA VAL A 39 7.84 -3.39 -14.04
C VAL A 39 8.84 -3.74 -12.93
N PRO A 40 9.94 -4.43 -13.26
CA PRO A 40 11.00 -4.75 -12.31
C PRO A 40 11.64 -3.49 -11.71
N PHE A 41 12.15 -3.62 -10.49
CA PHE A 41 12.75 -2.49 -9.77
C PHE A 41 14.01 -1.95 -10.47
N GLU A 42 14.73 -2.82 -11.18
CA GLU A 42 15.93 -2.46 -11.96
C GLU A 42 15.58 -1.57 -13.16
N CYS A 43 14.35 -1.64 -13.64
CA CYS A 43 13.84 -0.79 -14.72
C CYS A 43 13.33 0.53 -14.15
N THR A 44 14.21 1.50 -13.92
CA THR A 44 13.85 2.80 -13.36
C THR A 44 12.87 3.60 -14.22
N THR A 45 12.76 3.26 -15.49
CA THR A 45 11.92 3.94 -16.47
C THR A 45 11.08 2.95 -17.24
N VAL A 46 9.81 3.24 -17.44
CA VAL A 46 8.87 2.48 -18.27
C VAL A 46 8.15 3.41 -19.24
N VAL A 47 8.06 3.00 -20.50
CA VAL A 47 7.27 3.67 -21.53
C VAL A 47 5.96 2.94 -21.73
N VAL A 48 4.84 3.68 -21.78
CA VAL A 48 3.50 3.16 -22.14
C VAL A 48 3.05 3.88 -23.39
N ASP A 49 2.88 3.16 -24.49
CA ASP A 49 2.56 3.74 -25.80
C ASP A 49 1.47 2.98 -26.57
N GLY A 50 1.02 3.57 -27.67
CA GLY A 50 -0.01 3.00 -28.55
C GLY A 50 0.51 2.13 -29.68
N PHE A 51 1.82 1.84 -29.73
CA PHE A 51 2.43 1.08 -30.81
C PHE A 51 2.27 -0.45 -30.63
N THR A 52 2.70 -1.19 -31.64
CA THR A 52 2.55 -2.65 -31.73
C THR A 52 3.88 -3.40 -31.63
N ASP A 53 4.98 -2.72 -31.25
CA ASP A 53 6.31 -3.30 -31.17
C ASP A 53 6.78 -3.36 -29.70
N PRO A 54 6.52 -4.48 -29.01
CA PRO A 54 6.90 -4.65 -27.61
C PRO A 54 8.38 -5.01 -27.50
N ASN A 55 9.21 -4.02 -27.22
CA ASN A 55 10.63 -4.21 -26.96
C ASN A 55 10.96 -4.17 -25.47
N GLY A 56 11.12 -5.36 -24.86
CA GLY A 56 11.66 -5.54 -23.51
C GLY A 56 10.70 -5.23 -22.37
N VAL A 57 11.23 -5.35 -21.15
CA VAL A 57 10.48 -5.18 -19.88
C VAL A 57 10.18 -3.71 -19.52
N ALA A 58 10.81 -2.78 -20.22
CA ALA A 58 10.68 -1.34 -19.97
C ALA A 58 9.66 -0.65 -20.89
N ARG A 59 8.88 -1.39 -21.69
CA ARG A 59 7.94 -0.82 -22.65
C ARG A 59 6.63 -1.60 -22.73
N PHE A 60 5.53 -0.95 -22.39
CA PHE A 60 4.18 -1.50 -22.45
C PHE A 60 3.46 -0.95 -23.68
N CYS A 61 3.40 -1.75 -24.74
CA CYS A 61 2.76 -1.38 -26.00
C CYS A 61 1.26 -1.74 -25.97
N LEU A 62 0.41 -0.76 -25.73
CA LEU A 62 -1.04 -0.93 -25.69
C LEU A 62 -1.62 -1.37 -27.04
N GLY A 63 -0.95 -1.00 -28.15
CA GLY A 63 -1.33 -1.40 -29.50
C GLY A 63 -1.33 -2.91 -29.74
N CYS A 64 -0.52 -3.68 -28.98
CA CYS A 64 -0.47 -5.12 -29.07
C CYS A 64 -1.66 -5.84 -28.40
N LEU A 65 -2.39 -5.14 -27.55
CA LEU A 65 -3.45 -5.77 -26.76
C LEU A 65 -4.70 -5.97 -27.60
N SER A 66 -5.18 -7.22 -27.65
CA SER A 66 -6.41 -7.59 -28.34
C SER A 66 -7.61 -7.52 -27.40
N ASN A 67 -8.72 -7.00 -27.93
CA ASN A 67 -10.02 -7.04 -27.29
C ASN A 67 -11.07 -7.33 -28.37
N VAL A 68 -11.66 -8.52 -28.35
CA VAL A 68 -12.62 -8.97 -29.36
C VAL A 68 -13.95 -8.20 -29.34
N HIS A 69 -14.24 -7.54 -28.23
CA HIS A 69 -15.46 -6.75 -28.04
C HIS A 69 -15.14 -5.24 -27.93
N ARG A 70 -14.08 -4.80 -28.63
CA ARG A 70 -13.68 -3.40 -28.57
C ARG A 70 -14.74 -2.47 -29.13
N ASP A 71 -15.09 -1.45 -28.36
CA ASP A 71 -16.02 -0.42 -28.78
C ASP A 71 -15.41 0.47 -29.87
N GLU A 72 -16.23 0.96 -30.78
CA GLU A 72 -15.81 1.84 -31.89
C GLU A 72 -15.19 3.15 -31.40
N VAL A 73 -15.64 3.66 -30.24
CA VAL A 73 -15.05 4.87 -29.61
C VAL A 73 -13.61 4.60 -29.19
N VAL A 74 -13.32 3.39 -28.71
CA VAL A 74 -11.96 2.97 -28.34
C VAL A 74 -11.09 2.81 -29.58
N GLU A 75 -11.59 2.14 -30.62
CA GLU A 75 -10.85 1.97 -31.88
C GLU A 75 -10.42 3.30 -32.48
N ARG A 76 -11.29 4.31 -32.42
CA ARG A 76 -10.97 5.66 -32.88
C ARG A 76 -9.97 6.39 -31.98
N ALA A 77 -9.95 6.12 -30.69
CA ALA A 77 -9.07 6.81 -29.74
C ALA A 77 -7.64 6.22 -29.68
N ARG A 78 -7.51 4.89 -29.76
CA ARG A 78 -6.22 4.18 -29.59
C ARG A 78 -5.08 4.68 -30.47
N PRO A 79 -5.25 4.94 -31.77
CA PRO A 79 -4.16 5.45 -32.61
C PRO A 79 -3.57 6.78 -32.13
N HIS A 80 -4.38 7.57 -31.43
CA HIS A 80 -3.96 8.88 -30.89
C HIS A 80 -3.17 8.79 -29.57
N ILE A 81 -3.02 7.60 -28.97
CA ILE A 81 -2.09 7.39 -27.84
C ILE A 81 -0.66 7.67 -28.35
N GLY A 82 -0.33 7.20 -29.55
CA GLY A 82 0.95 7.48 -30.21
C GLY A 82 2.16 7.09 -29.34
N LYS A 83 3.08 8.02 -29.11
CA LYS A 83 4.27 7.85 -28.26
C LYS A 83 3.95 7.75 -26.76
N GLY A 84 2.71 7.97 -26.36
CA GLY A 84 2.19 7.81 -25.00
C GLY A 84 2.92 8.60 -23.95
N ILE A 85 3.35 7.90 -22.89
CA ILE A 85 3.99 8.48 -21.71
C ILE A 85 5.24 7.70 -21.31
N GLU A 86 6.05 8.34 -20.48
CA GLU A 86 7.16 7.73 -19.77
C GLU A 86 6.95 7.96 -18.27
N LEU A 87 7.07 6.90 -17.47
CA LEU A 87 7.10 6.96 -16.02
C LEU A 87 8.49 6.59 -15.54
N ARG A 88 9.05 7.37 -14.63
CA ARG A 88 10.37 7.16 -14.05
C ARG A 88 10.31 7.30 -12.53
N HIS A 89 10.81 6.31 -11.82
CA HIS A 89 11.07 6.47 -10.40
C HIS A 89 12.52 6.90 -10.16
N ASP A 90 12.74 7.69 -9.12
CA ASP A 90 14.07 8.07 -8.66
C ASP A 90 14.51 7.27 -7.41
N GLU A 91 15.74 7.49 -6.96
CA GLU A 91 16.30 6.84 -5.77
C GLU A 91 15.55 7.21 -4.48
N GLY A 92 14.86 8.35 -4.47
CA GLY A 92 14.03 8.81 -3.35
C GLY A 92 12.64 8.15 -3.31
N GLY A 93 12.27 7.42 -4.37
CA GLY A 93 10.96 6.80 -4.52
C GLY A 93 9.87 7.69 -5.04
N ASP A 94 10.23 8.86 -5.52
CA ASP A 94 9.32 9.76 -6.21
C ASP A 94 9.11 9.27 -7.64
N VAL A 95 7.90 9.53 -8.20
CA VAL A 95 7.59 9.15 -9.58
C VAL A 95 7.36 10.39 -10.43
N TRP A 96 8.02 10.41 -11.56
CA TRP A 96 7.94 11.44 -12.59
C TRP A 96 7.19 10.93 -13.81
N LEU A 97 6.36 11.77 -14.38
CA LEU A 97 5.63 11.54 -15.63
C LEU A 97 6.16 12.49 -16.70
N LYS A 98 6.47 11.94 -17.87
CA LYS A 98 6.74 12.69 -19.10
C LYS A 98 5.73 12.30 -20.16
N VAL A 99 5.09 13.28 -20.78
CA VAL A 99 4.12 13.07 -21.86
C VAL A 99 4.83 13.15 -23.20
N ASN A 100 4.99 12.00 -23.86
CA ASN A 100 5.61 11.88 -25.19
C ASN A 100 4.59 11.93 -26.32
N SER A 101 3.29 11.73 -26.00
CA SER A 101 2.18 11.82 -26.93
C SER A 101 1.99 13.26 -27.43
N GLU A 102 1.46 13.41 -28.66
CA GLU A 102 1.01 14.70 -29.19
C GLU A 102 -0.25 15.22 -28.47
N HIS A 103 -1.00 14.32 -27.88
CA HIS A 103 -2.21 14.62 -27.11
C HIS A 103 -1.93 14.68 -25.60
N SER A 104 -2.72 15.51 -24.92
CA SER A 104 -2.69 15.59 -23.45
C SER A 104 -3.14 14.27 -22.82
N VAL A 105 -2.61 13.98 -21.63
CA VAL A 105 -3.11 12.96 -20.72
C VAL A 105 -3.85 13.62 -19.54
N PHE A 106 -4.73 12.88 -18.90
CA PHE A 106 -5.56 13.39 -17.81
C PHE A 106 -5.34 12.45 -16.61
N LEU A 107 -4.78 12.99 -15.55
CA LEU A 107 -4.22 12.24 -14.41
C LEU A 107 -4.98 12.55 -13.13
N GLU A 108 -5.33 11.51 -12.38
CA GLU A 108 -5.67 11.56 -10.96
C GLU A 108 -4.41 11.23 -10.14
N SER A 109 -4.00 12.19 -9.30
CA SER A 109 -2.83 12.07 -8.43
C SER A 109 -3.06 12.79 -7.12
N PRO A 110 -3.12 12.08 -5.99
CA PRO A 110 -3.26 12.70 -4.67
C PRO A 110 -2.14 13.68 -4.33
N TYR A 111 -0.94 13.46 -4.88
CA TYR A 111 0.17 14.39 -4.72
C TYR A 111 -0.09 15.72 -5.44
N LEU A 112 -0.55 15.68 -6.70
CA LEU A 112 -0.88 16.90 -7.44
C LEU A 112 -2.08 17.63 -6.84
N ASP A 113 -3.06 16.91 -6.31
CA ASP A 113 -4.19 17.49 -5.58
C ASP A 113 -3.71 18.36 -4.42
N SER A 114 -2.69 17.87 -3.68
CA SER A 114 -2.11 18.61 -2.57
C SER A 114 -1.43 19.91 -2.98
N GLN A 115 -0.88 19.95 -4.19
CA GLN A 115 -0.26 21.17 -4.73
C GLN A 115 -1.31 22.21 -5.19
N CYS A 116 -2.57 21.76 -5.40
CA CYS A 116 -3.67 22.57 -5.92
C CYS A 116 -4.79 22.83 -4.88
N GLY A 117 -4.51 22.67 -3.59
CA GLY A 117 -5.46 22.97 -2.51
C GLY A 117 -6.14 21.75 -1.92
N ASP A 118 -5.55 20.57 -2.05
CA ASP A 118 -5.92 19.30 -1.38
C ASP A 118 -7.36 18.84 -1.71
N ARG A 119 -7.83 19.16 -2.94
CA ARG A 119 -9.13 18.71 -3.45
C ARG A 119 -8.93 17.73 -4.60
N PRO A 120 -9.62 16.58 -4.58
CA PRO A 120 -9.56 15.63 -5.69
C PRO A 120 -9.86 16.31 -7.03
N ALA A 121 -8.95 16.22 -7.96
CA ALA A 121 -9.05 16.85 -9.26
C ALA A 121 -8.47 15.96 -10.37
N VAL A 122 -8.87 16.28 -11.61
CA VAL A 122 -8.27 15.68 -12.79
C VAL A 122 -7.30 16.68 -13.40
N HIS A 123 -6.02 16.31 -13.40
CA HIS A 123 -4.95 17.18 -13.90
C HIS A 123 -4.70 16.93 -15.38
N LYS A 124 -4.91 17.94 -16.20
CA LYS A 124 -4.58 17.88 -17.63
C LYS A 124 -3.11 18.16 -17.83
N ILE A 125 -2.36 17.17 -18.30
CA ILE A 125 -0.94 17.27 -18.58
C ILE A 125 -0.73 17.36 -20.08
N TYR A 126 -0.10 18.44 -20.51
CA TYR A 126 0.10 18.73 -21.93
C TYR A 126 1.25 17.93 -22.54
N SER A 127 1.24 17.82 -23.87
CA SER A 127 2.35 17.21 -24.62
C SER A 127 3.70 17.84 -24.25
N SER A 128 4.72 17.01 -24.19
CA SER A 128 6.10 17.37 -23.83
C SER A 128 6.32 17.86 -22.39
N ALA A 129 5.28 17.87 -21.55
CA ALA A 129 5.43 18.21 -20.14
C ALA A 129 6.11 17.05 -19.38
N GLU A 130 6.97 17.42 -18.42
CA GLU A 130 7.58 16.51 -17.47
C GLU A 130 7.39 17.07 -16.06
N LEU A 131 6.83 16.26 -15.14
CA LEU A 131 6.56 16.71 -13.78
C LEU A 131 6.52 15.52 -12.81
N LYS A 132 6.73 15.81 -11.53
CA LYS A 132 6.53 14.83 -10.46
C LYS A 132 5.04 14.60 -10.25
N VAL A 133 4.63 13.33 -10.25
CA VAL A 133 3.22 12.90 -10.09
C VAL A 133 2.98 12.11 -8.81
N PHE A 134 4.04 11.69 -8.15
CA PHE A 134 3.98 11.01 -6.87
C PHE A 134 5.20 11.40 -6.03
N ASP A 135 4.96 11.68 -4.76
CA ASP A 135 5.99 11.97 -3.76
C ASP A 135 5.87 10.99 -2.60
N LEU A 136 6.92 10.18 -2.39
CA LEU A 136 6.89 9.12 -1.38
C LEU A 136 6.72 9.68 0.03
N LYS A 137 7.43 10.78 0.35
CA LYS A 137 7.38 11.40 1.68
C LYS A 137 6.01 11.98 1.98
N TYR A 138 5.40 12.61 0.97
CA TYR A 138 4.03 13.13 1.07
C TYR A 138 3.04 11.98 1.34
N SER A 139 3.06 10.94 0.51
CA SER A 139 2.16 9.80 0.63
C SER A 139 2.32 9.08 1.97
N TYR A 140 3.56 8.88 2.42
CA TYR A 140 3.86 8.31 3.73
C TYR A 140 3.25 9.14 4.88
N ARG A 141 3.42 10.46 4.85
CA ARG A 141 2.84 11.35 5.87
C ARG A 141 1.32 11.28 5.89
N LYS A 142 0.68 11.33 4.73
CA LYS A 142 -0.79 11.23 4.63
C LYS A 142 -1.30 9.89 5.17
N MET A 143 -0.66 8.78 4.84
CA MET A 143 -1.02 7.46 5.37
C MET A 143 -0.82 7.38 6.89
N LEU A 144 0.29 7.92 7.39
CA LEU A 144 0.57 7.96 8.83
C LEU A 144 -0.45 8.81 9.59
N ASP A 145 -0.75 10.01 9.10
CA ASP A 145 -1.75 10.89 9.70
C ASP A 145 -3.13 10.21 9.74
N GLN A 146 -3.51 9.57 8.64
CA GLN A 146 -4.77 8.83 8.56
C GLN A 146 -4.80 7.64 9.54
N ALA A 147 -3.73 6.86 9.65
CA ALA A 147 -3.62 5.76 10.59
C ALA A 147 -3.72 6.23 12.05
N GLN A 148 -3.08 7.36 12.39
CA GLN A 148 -3.17 7.97 13.72
C GLN A 148 -4.59 8.44 14.04
N HIS A 149 -5.30 9.05 13.09
CA HIS A 149 -6.69 9.46 13.27
C HIS A 149 -7.62 8.27 13.52
N VAL A 150 -7.45 7.17 12.78
CA VAL A 150 -8.19 5.92 12.98
C VAL A 150 -7.94 5.33 14.36
N GLN A 151 -6.67 5.29 14.78
CA GLN A 151 -6.29 4.76 16.10
C GLN A 151 -6.84 5.62 17.23
N LEU A 152 -6.79 6.95 17.10
CA LEU A 152 -7.36 7.87 18.08
C LEU A 152 -8.87 7.68 18.18
N ALA A 153 -9.60 7.59 17.07
CA ALA A 153 -11.02 7.36 17.03
C ALA A 153 -11.41 6.03 17.74
N ARG A 154 -10.66 4.95 17.47
CA ARG A 154 -10.85 3.64 18.14
C ARG A 154 -10.62 3.72 19.66
N ASN A 155 -9.58 4.42 20.09
CA ASN A 155 -9.26 4.58 21.52
C ASN A 155 -10.33 5.41 22.26
N MET A 156 -10.84 6.49 21.66
CA MET A 156 -11.90 7.32 22.24
C MET A 156 -13.21 6.52 22.42
N MET A 157 -13.53 5.65 21.48
CA MET A 157 -14.72 4.78 21.63
C MET A 157 -14.53 3.71 22.70
N LYS A 158 -13.35 3.05 22.75
CA LYS A 158 -13.05 2.09 23.82
C LYS A 158 -13.17 2.74 25.20
N ALA A 159 -12.84 4.03 25.32
CA ALA A 159 -12.97 4.82 26.55
C ALA A 159 -14.41 5.33 26.81
N ASN A 160 -15.37 5.02 25.94
CA ASN A 160 -16.78 5.44 26.03
C ASN A 160 -16.96 6.97 26.19
N ILE A 161 -16.10 7.75 25.53
CA ILE A 161 -16.12 9.20 25.60
C ILE A 161 -17.27 9.72 24.72
N HIS A 162 -18.26 10.36 25.35
CA HIS A 162 -19.37 11.00 24.65
C HIS A 162 -18.88 12.29 23.98
N GLY A 163 -19.23 12.49 22.70
CA GLY A 163 -18.87 13.71 21.95
C GLY A 163 -17.83 13.49 20.84
N VAL A 164 -17.75 12.26 20.33
CA VAL A 164 -16.95 11.99 19.11
C VAL A 164 -17.51 12.81 17.95
N SER A 165 -16.65 13.63 17.30
CA SER A 165 -17.10 14.41 16.14
C SER A 165 -17.53 13.48 14.99
N PRO A 166 -18.45 13.95 14.08
CA PRO A 166 -18.85 13.17 12.91
C PRO A 166 -17.65 12.74 12.04
N GLU A 167 -16.60 13.55 11.97
CA GLU A 167 -15.35 13.27 11.26
C GLU A 167 -14.57 12.11 11.88
N MET A 168 -14.51 12.06 13.23
CA MET A 168 -13.89 10.96 13.96
C MET A 168 -14.71 9.67 13.86
N ALA A 169 -16.04 9.77 13.81
CA ALA A 169 -16.89 8.61 13.57
C ALA A 169 -16.70 8.06 12.14
N ALA A 170 -16.53 8.94 11.15
CA ALA A 170 -16.24 8.55 9.77
C ALA A 170 -14.84 7.90 9.63
N ALA A 171 -13.86 8.32 10.43
CA ALA A 171 -12.52 7.75 10.41
C ALA A 171 -12.47 6.24 10.76
N GLN A 172 -13.47 5.71 11.42
CA GLN A 172 -13.54 4.26 11.75
C GLN A 172 -13.85 3.39 10.55
N ASN A 173 -14.53 3.95 9.55
CA ASN A 173 -14.90 3.24 8.33
C ASN A 173 -13.77 3.29 7.28
N VAL A 174 -12.60 3.85 7.62
CA VAL A 174 -11.44 3.86 6.75
C VAL A 174 -10.91 2.44 6.61
N GLY A 175 -11.07 1.89 5.42
CA GLY A 175 -10.56 0.58 5.04
C GLY A 175 -9.14 0.63 4.47
N VAL A 176 -8.57 -0.53 4.21
CA VAL A 176 -7.26 -0.67 3.53
C VAL A 176 -7.28 0.04 2.17
N ASP A 177 -8.40 -0.01 1.46
CA ASP A 177 -8.59 0.62 0.15
C ASP A 177 -8.41 2.15 0.19
N ASP A 178 -8.78 2.79 1.30
CA ASP A 178 -8.63 4.24 1.44
C ASP A 178 -7.16 4.66 1.55
N TYR A 179 -6.32 3.83 2.17
CA TYR A 179 -4.88 4.06 2.19
C TYR A 179 -4.24 3.77 0.83
N GLN A 180 -4.70 2.73 0.13
CA GLN A 180 -4.19 2.34 -1.17
C GLN A 180 -4.37 3.41 -2.24
N LYS A 181 -5.38 4.27 -2.11
CA LYS A 181 -5.60 5.43 -3.02
C LYS A 181 -4.36 6.33 -3.15
N HIS A 182 -3.57 6.45 -2.08
CA HIS A 182 -2.32 7.23 -2.11
C HIS A 182 -1.19 6.57 -2.91
N CYS A 183 -1.34 5.30 -3.27
CA CYS A 183 -0.35 4.48 -3.95
C CYS A 183 -0.76 4.14 -5.39
N VAL A 184 -1.80 4.78 -5.89
CA VAL A 184 -2.36 4.52 -7.22
C VAL A 184 -2.43 5.80 -8.02
N LEU A 185 -1.94 5.74 -9.26
CA LEU A 185 -2.11 6.78 -10.26
C LEU A 185 -3.06 6.26 -11.34
N ARG A 186 -4.03 7.07 -11.74
CA ARG A 186 -4.94 6.76 -12.83
C ARG A 186 -4.85 7.81 -13.90
N MET A 187 -4.65 7.41 -15.15
CA MET A 187 -4.52 8.35 -16.23
C MET A 187 -5.20 7.91 -17.51
N SER A 188 -5.94 8.82 -18.14
CA SER A 188 -6.55 8.58 -19.42
C SER A 188 -5.78 9.26 -20.54
N PHE A 189 -5.74 8.58 -21.68
CA PHE A 189 -5.13 9.08 -22.92
C PHE A 189 -6.17 9.79 -23.78
N VAL A 190 -5.76 10.90 -24.43
CA VAL A 190 -6.52 11.59 -25.47
C VAL A 190 -7.81 12.26 -25.00
N LYS A 191 -8.61 11.57 -24.20
CA LYS A 191 -9.96 12.04 -23.81
C LYS A 191 -10.01 12.37 -22.32
N GLY A 192 -10.38 13.61 -22.02
CA GLY A 192 -10.55 14.09 -20.64
C GLY A 192 -11.83 13.57 -19.98
N PHE A 193 -11.81 13.61 -18.65
CA PHE A 193 -12.92 13.29 -17.77
C PHE A 193 -12.95 14.25 -16.57
N GLY A 194 -13.96 14.14 -15.73
CA GLY A 194 -14.14 14.99 -14.55
C GLY A 194 -15.17 16.10 -14.74
N PRO A 195 -15.23 17.10 -13.84
CA PRO A 195 -16.29 18.11 -13.80
C PRO A 195 -16.48 18.89 -15.10
N ASP A 196 -15.36 19.18 -15.79
CA ASP A 196 -15.34 20.01 -17.00
C ASP A 196 -15.63 19.24 -18.29
N TYR A 197 -15.88 17.93 -18.20
CA TYR A 197 -16.09 17.05 -19.33
C TYR A 197 -17.44 16.33 -19.24
N ASN A 198 -17.93 15.86 -20.40
CA ASN A 198 -19.13 15.03 -20.44
C ASN A 198 -18.93 13.68 -19.73
N ARG A 199 -17.69 13.16 -19.75
CA ARG A 199 -17.27 11.95 -19.01
C ARG A 199 -16.97 12.35 -17.57
N LYS A 200 -17.72 11.81 -16.63
CA LYS A 200 -17.56 12.19 -15.22
C LYS A 200 -16.51 11.33 -14.50
N ARG A 201 -16.30 10.11 -14.95
CA ARG A 201 -15.38 9.13 -14.34
C ARG A 201 -14.36 8.68 -15.38
N ILE A 202 -13.24 8.18 -14.90
CA ILE A 202 -12.17 7.66 -15.75
C ILE A 202 -12.64 6.45 -16.58
N GLU A 203 -13.52 5.62 -16.00
CA GLU A 203 -14.09 4.43 -16.64
C GLU A 203 -15.00 4.79 -17.84
N ASP A 204 -15.38 6.04 -17.98
CA ASP A 204 -16.12 6.55 -19.15
C ASP A 204 -15.17 6.95 -20.29
N THR A 205 -13.84 6.88 -20.08
CA THR A 205 -12.84 7.22 -21.09
C THR A 205 -12.46 6.00 -21.94
N PRO A 206 -12.17 6.18 -23.24
CA PRO A 206 -11.93 5.05 -24.12
C PRO A 206 -10.65 4.26 -23.81
N CYS A 207 -9.58 4.95 -23.36
CA CYS A 207 -8.29 4.35 -23.12
C CYS A 207 -7.68 4.95 -21.86
N TRP A 208 -7.45 4.14 -20.85
CA TRP A 208 -6.83 4.59 -19.61
C TRP A 208 -6.02 3.49 -18.93
N ILE A 209 -5.13 3.90 -18.04
CA ILE A 209 -4.30 2.99 -17.25
C ILE A 209 -4.42 3.30 -15.77
N GLU A 210 -4.25 2.24 -14.97
CA GLU A 210 -4.04 2.31 -13.53
C GLU A 210 -2.63 1.81 -13.22
N VAL A 211 -1.86 2.64 -12.53
CA VAL A 211 -0.50 2.34 -12.10
C VAL A 211 -0.51 2.16 -10.58
N LYS A 212 -0.28 0.93 -10.13
CA LYS A 212 -0.12 0.59 -8.71
C LYS A 212 1.35 0.63 -8.33
N LEU A 213 1.69 1.51 -7.39
CA LEU A 213 3.05 1.67 -6.89
C LEU A 213 3.26 0.72 -5.72
N HIS A 214 4.13 -0.28 -5.88
CA HIS A 214 4.31 -1.34 -4.88
C HIS A 214 5.08 -0.89 -3.65
N TRP A 215 5.97 0.04 -3.81
CA TRP A 215 6.78 0.58 -2.75
C TRP A 215 5.96 1.21 -1.61
N PRO A 216 5.10 2.20 -1.88
CA PRO A 216 4.27 2.77 -0.82
C PRO A 216 3.28 1.76 -0.23
N LEU A 217 2.79 0.81 -1.04
CA LEU A 217 1.90 -0.26 -0.57
C LEU A 217 2.56 -1.14 0.49
N LYS A 218 3.84 -1.47 0.32
CA LYS A 218 4.59 -2.23 1.35
C LYS A 218 4.81 -1.43 2.63
N ILE A 219 5.05 -0.12 2.53
CA ILE A 219 5.13 0.76 3.71
C ILE A 219 3.78 0.78 4.44
N LEU A 220 2.68 0.81 3.69
CA LEU A 220 1.33 0.73 4.24
C LEU A 220 1.10 -0.57 5.01
N ASP A 221 1.49 -1.71 4.47
CA ASP A 221 1.37 -3.01 5.14
C ASP A 221 2.05 -3.00 6.52
N GLN A 222 3.20 -2.33 6.65
CA GLN A 222 3.89 -2.17 7.93
C GLN A 222 3.16 -1.23 8.90
N LEU A 223 2.56 -0.15 8.40
CA LEU A 223 1.79 0.79 9.22
C LEU A 223 0.49 0.18 9.75
N LEU A 224 -0.08 -0.77 9.03
CA LEU A 224 -1.34 -1.44 9.37
C LEU A 224 -1.15 -2.73 10.18
N GLN A 225 0.09 -3.24 10.33
CA GLN A 225 0.34 -4.35 11.23
C GLN A 225 -0.07 -3.95 12.66
N PRO A 226 -0.85 -4.76 13.37
CA PRO A 226 -1.22 -4.47 14.73
C PRO A 226 0.04 -4.33 15.59
N LEU A 227 0.08 -3.31 16.44
CA LEU A 227 1.10 -3.15 17.50
C LEU A 227 0.97 -4.24 18.60
N ASP A 228 0.25 -5.32 18.33
CA ASP A 228 -0.07 -6.38 19.28
C ASP A 228 1.11 -7.32 19.60
N ASP A 229 2.23 -7.21 18.90
CA ASP A 229 3.43 -7.99 19.16
C ASP A 229 4.51 -7.24 19.97
N ALA A 230 4.14 -6.24 20.75
CA ALA A 230 5.04 -5.79 21.80
C ALA A 230 5.20 -6.94 22.82
N PRO A 231 6.40 -7.52 23.02
CA PRO A 231 6.58 -8.54 24.02
C PRO A 231 6.13 -7.98 25.36
N SER A 232 5.11 -8.60 25.94
CA SER A 232 4.63 -8.30 27.28
C SER A 232 5.83 -8.47 28.23
N ILE A 233 6.40 -7.35 28.66
CA ILE A 233 7.37 -7.32 29.76
C ILE A 233 6.59 -7.77 30.99
N GLN A 234 6.65 -9.06 31.29
CA GLN A 234 6.19 -9.57 32.55
C GLN A 234 7.04 -8.92 33.65
N PRO A 235 6.44 -8.26 34.65
CA PRO A 235 7.22 -7.75 35.76
C PRO A 235 7.86 -8.97 36.44
N GLN A 236 9.20 -9.02 36.40
CA GLN A 236 9.96 -9.98 37.15
C GLN A 236 9.61 -9.77 38.65
N HIS A 237 8.96 -10.77 39.23
CA HIS A 237 8.81 -10.84 40.67
C HIS A 237 10.21 -10.83 41.28
N HIS A 238 10.52 -9.74 41.97
CA HIS A 238 11.68 -9.67 42.85
C HIS A 238 11.49 -10.75 43.93
N ASP A 239 12.38 -11.76 43.91
CA ASP A 239 12.56 -12.72 44.98
C ASP A 239 12.80 -11.95 46.28
N GLN A 240 11.92 -12.17 47.26
CA GLN A 240 12.14 -11.74 48.63
C GLN A 240 13.27 -12.59 49.24
N PRO A 241 14.17 -12.01 50.05
CA PRO A 241 15.23 -12.76 50.69
C PRO A 241 14.65 -13.75 51.70
N GLN A 242 15.02 -15.02 51.54
CA GLN A 242 14.70 -16.09 52.49
C GLN A 242 15.44 -15.84 53.82
N GLN A 243 14.69 -15.81 54.94
CA GLN A 243 15.23 -15.84 56.29
C GLN A 243 15.83 -17.21 56.61
N PRO A 244 16.92 -17.29 57.39
CA PRO A 244 17.59 -18.56 57.72
C PRO A 244 16.77 -19.38 58.74
N GLN A 245 16.44 -20.61 58.38
CA GLN A 245 15.86 -21.60 59.29
C GLN A 245 16.93 -22.18 60.20
N GLN A 246 16.63 -22.18 61.53
CA GLN A 246 17.40 -22.83 62.57
C GLN A 246 17.22 -24.36 62.53
N PRO A 247 18.20 -25.16 62.95
CA PRO A 247 18.16 -26.61 62.89
C PRO A 247 17.36 -27.23 64.05
N GLU A 248 16.38 -28.06 63.75
CA GLU A 248 15.70 -28.90 64.72
C GLU A 248 16.31 -30.27 64.79
N THR A 249 16.45 -30.73 66.06
CA THR A 249 17.11 -31.87 66.64
C THR A 249 16.37 -33.16 66.27
N LYS A 250 17.17 -34.19 66.03
CA LYS A 250 16.78 -35.63 65.92
C LYS A 250 16.14 -36.17 67.18
N GLN A 251 15.04 -36.92 67.05
CA GLN A 251 14.67 -38.00 67.95
C GLN A 251 14.25 -39.23 67.13
N GLU A 252 15.02 -40.30 67.37
CA GLU A 252 14.77 -41.70 67.04
C GLU A 252 13.57 -42.23 67.86
N THR A 253 12.73 -43.04 67.27
CA THR A 253 12.10 -44.22 67.94
C THR A 253 11.67 -45.26 66.89
N LYS A 254 11.96 -46.46 67.29
CA LYS A 254 11.94 -47.78 66.70
C LYS A 254 10.58 -48.37 66.38
N SER A 255 10.63 -49.37 65.48
CA SER A 255 9.92 -50.69 65.37
C SER A 255 8.37 -50.65 65.17
N GLU A 256 7.78 -51.45 64.35
CA GLU A 256 7.72 -52.91 64.11
C GLU A 256 6.93 -53.21 62.87
N GLU A 257 7.43 -54.10 62.05
CA GLU A 257 6.92 -55.34 61.51
C GLU A 257 5.38 -55.61 61.45
N LYS A 258 4.94 -55.97 60.25
CA LYS A 258 4.32 -57.24 59.78
C LYS A 258 3.60 -57.04 58.46
N GLN A 259 4.07 -57.74 57.42
CA GLN A 259 3.47 -58.94 56.79
C GLN A 259 2.01 -58.85 56.36
N ASP A 260 1.73 -59.00 55.17
CA ASP A 260 1.40 -60.14 54.33
C ASP A 260 0.36 -59.90 53.25
N GLN A 261 0.60 -60.54 52.16
CA GLN A 261 -0.35 -61.19 51.21
C GLN A 261 -1.02 -60.43 50.07
N VAL A 262 -0.49 -60.76 48.95
CA VAL A 262 -1.12 -60.97 47.63
C VAL A 262 -2.17 -62.12 47.79
N PRO A 263 -3.24 -62.34 46.97
CA PRO A 263 -3.14 -62.38 45.51
C PRO A 263 -4.43 -62.09 44.68
N THR A 264 -4.17 -61.99 43.36
CA THR A 264 -4.94 -62.54 42.21
C THR A 264 -6.38 -62.10 41.92
N SER A 265 -6.61 -61.71 40.79
CA SER A 265 -6.97 -62.29 39.48
C SER A 265 -8.35 -61.90 38.96
N SER A 266 -8.35 -61.59 37.70
CA SER A 266 -9.34 -61.96 36.68
C SER A 266 -10.74 -61.31 36.71
N SER A 267 -11.05 -60.53 35.74
CA SER A 267 -11.76 -60.90 34.52
C SER A 267 -11.80 -59.72 33.55
#